data_6245d90c963d254b2173c02f38194445
#
_entry.id   6245d90c963d254b2173c02f38194445
#
_cell.length_a   1.000
_cell.length_b   1.000
_cell.length_c   1.000
_cell.angle_alpha   90.00
_cell.angle_beta   90.00
_cell.angle_gamma   90.00
#
_symmetry.space_group_name_H-M   'P 1'
#
loop_
_entity.id
_entity.type
_entity.pdbx_description
1 polymer ?
#
loop_
_entity_poly.entity_id
_entity_poly.type
_entity_poly.pdbx_seq_one_letter_code
_entity_poly.pdbx_strand_id
1 'polypeptide(L)'
;MLNVSDDNRVRTLTLNRPAALNAFNEALYDSTAQALLTAADDPDVAVVVITGAGRAFSAGADLVEMQANITNPRENAGQHGFFRMLDVLSAFPKPLICAVNGVGVGIGATILGYADLAFMSSDARLKCPFTSLGVAPEAASSFLLPRQVGRQNAAWILMSSEWITAAEALEMGLVWKVCEPTELLAETKRHANVLASKPIPSLMAVKTTMTAPLRPQIDAAIERETACFAELIGAAANAAALSEFTSRGQSEE
;
A
#
# COMPACT_ATOMS: atom_id res chain seq x y z
N MET A 1 10.38 -10.62 -8.21
CA MET A 1 9.56 -9.42 -7.96
C MET A 1 9.17 -9.26 -6.49
N LEU A 2 8.82 -10.34 -5.82
CA LEU A 2 8.54 -10.36 -4.38
C LEU A 2 9.47 -11.38 -3.73
N ASN A 3 10.21 -10.98 -2.70
CA ASN A 3 10.99 -11.90 -1.87
C ASN A 3 10.20 -12.23 -0.61
N VAL A 4 10.13 -13.50 -0.26
CA VAL A 4 9.44 -14.00 0.92
C VAL A 4 10.47 -14.66 1.84
N SER A 5 10.49 -14.31 3.11
CA SER A 5 11.34 -14.93 4.11
C SER A 5 10.61 -15.08 5.44
N ASP A 6 10.84 -16.19 6.11
CA ASP A 6 10.23 -16.53 7.39
C ASP A 6 11.30 -16.57 8.48
N ASP A 7 11.00 -15.93 9.62
CA ASP A 7 11.82 -15.99 10.82
C ASP A 7 10.95 -15.79 12.06
N ASN A 8 11.07 -16.70 13.03
CA ASN A 8 10.33 -16.64 14.31
C ASN A 8 8.81 -16.43 14.14
N ARG A 9 8.17 -17.14 13.21
CA ARG A 9 6.73 -17.03 12.87
C ARG A 9 6.34 -15.70 12.26
N VAL A 10 7.29 -14.89 11.82
CA VAL A 10 7.10 -13.65 11.09
C VAL A 10 7.47 -13.88 9.65
N ARG A 11 6.52 -13.71 8.74
CA ARG A 11 6.75 -13.70 7.29
C ARG A 11 7.01 -12.28 6.83
N THR A 12 8.16 -12.07 6.20
CA THR A 12 8.50 -10.78 5.58
C THR A 12 8.33 -10.86 4.07
N LEU A 13 7.50 -9.99 3.54
CA LEU A 13 7.29 -9.76 2.11
C LEU A 13 8.08 -8.52 1.69
N THR A 14 9.15 -8.71 0.94
CA THR A 14 9.96 -7.60 0.43
C THR A 14 9.61 -7.35 -1.03
N LEU A 15 8.99 -6.20 -1.32
CA LEU A 15 8.75 -5.73 -2.68
C LEU A 15 10.10 -5.55 -3.37
N ASN A 16 10.38 -6.29 -4.44
CA ASN A 16 11.73 -6.37 -5.02
C ASN A 16 11.73 -6.07 -6.53
N ARG A 17 11.43 -4.82 -6.84
CA ARG A 17 11.62 -4.18 -8.15
C ARG A 17 12.38 -2.85 -7.96
N PRO A 18 13.59 -2.83 -7.37
CA PRO A 18 14.26 -1.61 -6.96
C PRO A 18 14.58 -0.66 -8.13
N ALA A 19 14.78 -1.18 -9.34
CA ALA A 19 14.96 -0.37 -10.56
C ALA A 19 13.71 0.46 -10.92
N ALA A 20 12.52 -0.03 -10.58
CA ALA A 20 11.25 0.68 -10.72
C ALA A 20 10.73 1.22 -9.37
N LEU A 21 11.62 1.45 -8.38
CA LEU A 21 11.26 1.90 -7.03
C LEU A 21 10.12 1.09 -6.41
N ASN A 22 10.08 -0.23 -6.67
CA ASN A 22 9.07 -1.16 -6.23
C ASN A 22 7.64 -0.80 -6.66
N ALA A 23 7.48 -0.17 -7.84
CA ALA A 23 6.18 0.09 -8.44
C ALA A 23 5.42 -1.22 -8.66
N PHE A 24 4.12 -1.21 -8.37
CA PHE A 24 3.23 -2.35 -8.55
C PHE A 24 2.79 -2.46 -10.01
N ASN A 25 3.28 -3.48 -10.69
CA ASN A 25 2.69 -4.00 -11.92
C ASN A 25 1.78 -5.18 -11.58
N GLU A 26 1.05 -5.70 -12.57
CA GLU A 26 0.11 -6.81 -12.39
C GLU A 26 0.74 -8.01 -11.66
N ALA A 27 1.94 -8.39 -12.07
CA ALA A 27 2.65 -9.52 -11.48
C ALA A 27 3.06 -9.28 -10.01
N LEU A 28 3.35 -8.04 -9.59
CA LEU A 28 3.65 -7.73 -8.19
C LEU A 28 2.38 -7.68 -7.35
N TYR A 29 1.27 -7.15 -7.89
CA TYR A 29 -0.05 -7.24 -7.25
C TYR A 29 -0.42 -8.70 -6.97
N ASP A 30 -0.38 -9.56 -7.99
CA ASP A 30 -0.71 -10.98 -7.87
C ASP A 30 0.21 -11.73 -6.92
N SER A 31 1.52 -11.49 -7.00
CA SER A 31 2.50 -12.14 -6.11
C SER A 31 2.26 -11.74 -4.65
N THR A 32 1.92 -10.47 -4.39
CA THR A 32 1.64 -9.97 -3.04
C THR A 32 0.34 -10.57 -2.51
N ALA A 33 -0.74 -10.58 -3.31
CA ALA A 33 -1.99 -11.22 -2.94
C ALA A 33 -1.81 -12.71 -2.62
N GLN A 34 -1.08 -13.43 -3.47
CA GLN A 34 -0.82 -14.86 -3.27
C GLN A 34 0.02 -15.13 -2.03
N ALA A 35 1.04 -14.31 -1.75
CA ALA A 35 1.86 -14.44 -0.55
C ALA A 35 1.06 -14.19 0.74
N LEU A 36 0.14 -13.22 0.72
CA LEU A 36 -0.79 -12.95 1.82
C LEU A 36 -1.75 -14.13 2.05
N LEU A 37 -2.35 -14.68 0.98
CA LEU A 37 -3.22 -15.87 1.08
C LEU A 37 -2.46 -17.05 1.68
N THR A 38 -1.25 -17.33 1.16
CA THR A 38 -0.41 -18.41 1.71
C THR A 38 -0.08 -18.16 3.19
N ALA A 39 0.19 -16.91 3.58
CA ALA A 39 0.44 -16.57 4.98
C ALA A 39 -0.80 -16.72 5.86
N ALA A 40 -1.99 -16.44 5.32
CA ALA A 40 -3.25 -16.59 6.04
C ALA A 40 -3.49 -18.05 6.47
N ASP A 41 -3.21 -18.99 5.57
CA ASP A 41 -3.45 -20.43 5.77
C ASP A 41 -2.31 -21.15 6.51
N ASP A 42 -1.12 -20.55 6.57
CA ASP A 42 0.07 -21.16 7.16
C ASP A 42 0.00 -21.14 8.71
N PRO A 43 -0.08 -22.31 9.39
CA PRO A 43 -0.15 -22.38 10.85
C PRO A 43 1.14 -21.91 11.55
N ASP A 44 2.25 -21.86 10.85
CA ASP A 44 3.54 -21.45 11.40
C ASP A 44 3.79 -19.93 11.26
N VAL A 45 2.94 -19.21 10.49
CA VAL A 45 3.01 -17.76 10.33
C VAL A 45 2.01 -17.08 11.25
N ALA A 46 2.49 -16.24 12.14
CA ALA A 46 1.66 -15.47 13.07
C ALA A 46 1.49 -14.00 12.66
N VAL A 47 2.48 -13.43 11.98
CA VAL A 47 2.55 -12.00 11.61
C VAL A 47 3.13 -11.87 10.20
N VAL A 48 2.61 -10.93 9.42
CA VAL A 48 3.20 -10.55 8.13
C VAL A 48 3.76 -9.14 8.22
N VAL A 49 4.96 -8.95 7.68
CA VAL A 49 5.62 -7.65 7.50
C VAL A 49 5.79 -7.39 6.00
N ILE A 50 5.39 -6.20 5.53
CA ILE A 50 5.67 -5.74 4.15
C ILE A 50 6.70 -4.62 4.20
N THR A 51 7.72 -4.71 3.35
CA THR A 51 8.76 -3.68 3.17
C THR A 51 9.24 -3.62 1.73
N GLY A 52 10.04 -2.63 1.37
CA GLY A 52 10.61 -2.48 0.02
C GLY A 52 12.10 -2.78 -0.04
N ALA A 53 12.58 -3.33 -1.13
CA ALA A 53 14.00 -3.45 -1.42
C ALA A 53 14.58 -2.12 -1.89
N GLY A 54 15.79 -1.80 -1.46
CA GLY A 54 16.51 -0.58 -1.87
C GLY A 54 15.95 0.70 -1.21
N ARG A 55 15.90 1.80 -1.98
CA ARG A 55 15.64 3.16 -1.47
C ARG A 55 14.16 3.54 -1.37
N ALA A 56 13.24 2.70 -1.81
CA ALA A 56 11.82 2.99 -1.81
C ALA A 56 11.03 1.86 -1.14
N PHE A 57 9.94 2.22 -0.49
CA PHE A 57 8.92 1.27 -0.11
C PHE A 57 8.15 0.84 -1.37
N SER A 58 7.45 1.78 -2.02
CA SER A 58 6.84 1.56 -3.33
C SER A 58 6.49 2.89 -4.00
N ALA A 59 6.81 3.04 -5.27
CA ALA A 59 6.43 4.21 -6.08
C ALA A 59 4.97 4.19 -6.56
N GLY A 60 4.15 3.23 -6.09
CA GLY A 60 2.75 3.14 -6.47
C GLY A 60 2.49 2.23 -7.65
N ALA A 61 1.41 2.48 -8.39
CA ALA A 61 1.13 1.74 -9.62
C ALA A 61 2.21 1.98 -10.68
N ASP A 62 2.52 0.97 -11.46
CA ASP A 62 3.43 1.08 -12.61
C ASP A 62 2.72 1.89 -13.72
N LEU A 63 3.11 3.17 -13.84
CA LEU A 63 2.45 4.10 -14.78
C LEU A 63 2.68 3.71 -16.25
N VAL A 64 3.75 3.00 -16.56
CA VAL A 64 4.01 2.49 -17.92
C VAL A 64 2.99 1.41 -18.27
N GLU A 65 2.77 0.46 -17.35
CA GLU A 65 1.75 -0.58 -17.52
C GLU A 65 0.34 0.03 -17.51
N MET A 66 0.07 0.99 -16.62
CA MET A 66 -1.22 1.69 -16.58
C MET A 66 -1.53 2.41 -17.91
N GLN A 67 -0.54 3.08 -18.50
CA GLN A 67 -0.71 3.72 -19.81
C GLN A 67 -0.94 2.70 -20.94
N ALA A 68 -0.22 1.58 -20.91
CA ALA A 68 -0.44 0.49 -21.86
C ALA A 68 -1.86 -0.09 -21.74
N ASN A 69 -2.38 -0.23 -20.54
CA ASN A 69 -3.74 -0.70 -20.27
C ASN A 69 -4.82 0.26 -20.79
N ILE A 70 -4.60 1.57 -20.70
CA ILE A 70 -5.50 2.58 -21.27
C ILE A 70 -5.48 2.52 -22.81
N THR A 71 -4.31 2.32 -23.40
CA THR A 71 -4.13 2.31 -24.86
C THR A 71 -4.65 1.02 -25.50
N ASN A 72 -4.46 -0.13 -24.84
CA ASN A 72 -4.83 -1.47 -25.33
C ASN A 72 -5.74 -2.23 -24.33
N PRO A 73 -6.97 -1.77 -24.05
CA PRO A 73 -7.81 -2.36 -23.00
C PRO A 73 -8.16 -3.83 -23.24
N ARG A 74 -8.18 -4.30 -24.51
CA ARG A 74 -8.55 -5.68 -24.87
C ARG A 74 -7.44 -6.69 -24.54
N GLU A 75 -6.19 -6.29 -24.61
CA GLU A 75 -5.03 -7.16 -24.31
C GLU A 75 -4.91 -7.42 -22.80
N ASN A 76 -5.46 -6.51 -21.99
CA ASN A 76 -5.37 -6.50 -20.54
C ASN A 76 -6.70 -6.84 -19.82
N ALA A 77 -7.70 -7.31 -20.57
CA ALA A 77 -9.05 -7.61 -20.05
C ALA A 77 -9.13 -8.71 -18.96
N GLY A 78 -8.02 -9.35 -18.61
CA GLY A 78 -7.92 -10.35 -17.55
C GLY A 78 -7.05 -9.93 -16.36
N GLN A 79 -6.57 -8.68 -16.34
CA GLN A 79 -5.71 -8.17 -15.26
C GLN A 79 -6.59 -7.64 -14.12
N HIS A 80 -6.54 -8.31 -12.97
CA HIS A 80 -7.33 -7.98 -11.78
C HIS A 80 -6.49 -7.99 -10.50
N GLY A 81 -5.17 -8.02 -10.61
CA GLY A 81 -4.25 -8.16 -9.48
C GLY A 81 -4.43 -7.07 -8.43
N PHE A 82 -4.66 -5.82 -8.85
CA PHE A 82 -4.95 -4.72 -7.93
C PHE A 82 -6.18 -5.03 -7.05
N PHE A 83 -7.34 -5.32 -7.65
CA PHE A 83 -8.57 -5.59 -6.90
C PHE A 83 -8.46 -6.86 -6.07
N ARG A 84 -7.81 -7.91 -6.62
CA ARG A 84 -7.51 -9.14 -5.87
C ARG A 84 -6.67 -8.85 -4.63
N MET A 85 -5.64 -8.01 -4.76
CA MET A 85 -4.81 -7.64 -3.61
C MET A 85 -5.62 -6.86 -2.56
N LEU A 86 -6.48 -5.92 -2.97
CA LEU A 86 -7.34 -5.18 -2.03
C LEU A 86 -8.32 -6.10 -1.30
N ASP A 87 -8.91 -7.06 -2.02
CA ASP A 87 -9.80 -8.04 -1.43
C ASP A 87 -9.10 -8.89 -0.36
N VAL A 88 -7.90 -9.37 -0.68
CA VAL A 88 -7.06 -10.13 0.26
C VAL A 88 -6.64 -9.27 1.45
N LEU A 89 -6.18 -8.04 1.23
CA LEU A 89 -5.75 -7.13 2.31
C LEU A 89 -6.90 -6.84 3.29
N SER A 90 -8.09 -6.55 2.76
CA SER A 90 -9.26 -6.21 3.59
C SER A 90 -9.81 -7.40 4.39
N ALA A 91 -9.54 -8.63 3.94
CA ALA A 91 -9.93 -9.87 4.62
C ALA A 91 -8.77 -10.53 5.40
N PHE A 92 -7.56 -9.98 5.35
CA PHE A 92 -6.37 -10.62 5.91
C PHE A 92 -6.50 -10.82 7.44
N PRO A 93 -6.48 -12.09 7.92
CA PRO A 93 -6.90 -12.39 9.29
C PRO A 93 -5.80 -12.21 10.35
N LYS A 94 -4.52 -12.16 9.93
CA LYS A 94 -3.37 -12.09 10.85
C LYS A 94 -2.84 -10.67 10.95
N PRO A 95 -2.09 -10.30 12.00
CA PRO A 95 -1.43 -9.01 12.08
C PRO A 95 -0.60 -8.71 10.84
N LEU A 96 -0.84 -7.53 10.25
CA LEU A 96 -0.13 -6.99 9.11
C LEU A 96 0.63 -5.73 9.53
N ILE A 97 1.93 -5.72 9.28
CA ILE A 97 2.81 -4.60 9.60
C ILE A 97 3.43 -4.07 8.31
N CYS A 98 3.42 -2.75 8.12
CA CYS A 98 4.19 -2.09 7.08
C CYS A 98 5.46 -1.46 7.67
N ALA A 99 6.63 -1.77 7.07
CA ALA A 99 7.90 -1.12 7.36
C ALA A 99 8.30 -0.24 6.17
N VAL A 100 7.94 1.04 6.24
CA VAL A 100 8.13 2.02 5.16
C VAL A 100 9.58 2.50 5.17
N ASN A 101 10.42 1.84 4.38
CA ASN A 101 11.87 2.07 4.34
C ASN A 101 12.30 3.26 3.46
N GLY A 102 11.38 3.89 2.74
CA GLY A 102 11.66 5.00 1.85
C GLY A 102 10.39 5.55 1.24
N VAL A 103 10.49 6.07 0.02
CA VAL A 103 9.35 6.68 -0.69
C VAL A 103 8.18 5.71 -0.81
N GLY A 104 6.97 6.18 -0.44
CA GLY A 104 5.68 5.50 -0.64
C GLY A 104 4.69 6.40 -1.37
N VAL A 105 4.24 5.99 -2.57
CA VAL A 105 3.35 6.78 -3.44
C VAL A 105 2.13 5.97 -3.84
N GLY A 106 0.96 6.60 -3.95
CA GLY A 106 -0.29 5.93 -4.33
C GLY A 106 -0.55 4.73 -3.45
N ILE A 107 -0.68 3.53 -4.03
CA ILE A 107 -0.85 2.28 -3.25
C ILE A 107 0.29 2.06 -2.24
N GLY A 108 1.50 2.58 -2.46
CA GLY A 108 2.58 2.56 -1.49
C GLY A 108 2.31 3.42 -0.24
N ALA A 109 1.37 4.35 -0.29
CA ALA A 109 0.89 5.11 0.85
C ALA A 109 -0.46 4.59 1.36
N THR A 110 -1.41 4.29 0.46
CA THR A 110 -2.77 3.90 0.82
C THR A 110 -2.86 2.50 1.42
N ILE A 111 -1.91 1.60 1.12
CA ILE A 111 -1.80 0.28 1.74
C ILE A 111 -1.68 0.35 3.27
N LEU A 112 -1.18 1.46 3.82
CA LEU A 112 -1.07 1.67 5.27
C LEU A 112 -2.44 1.68 5.96
N GLY A 113 -3.51 2.00 5.24
CA GLY A 113 -4.88 1.89 5.73
C GLY A 113 -5.33 0.47 6.09
N TYR A 114 -4.65 -0.55 5.57
CA TYR A 114 -4.90 -1.97 5.87
C TYR A 114 -3.95 -2.54 6.93
N ALA A 115 -2.88 -1.82 7.26
CA ALA A 115 -1.89 -2.28 8.23
C ALA A 115 -2.39 -2.09 9.66
N ASP A 116 -2.10 -3.08 10.52
CA ASP A 116 -2.39 -2.98 11.95
C ASP A 116 -1.34 -2.10 12.66
N LEU A 117 -0.11 -2.11 12.15
CA LEU A 117 0.98 -1.22 12.58
C LEU A 117 1.77 -0.75 11.36
N ALA A 118 2.15 0.51 11.34
CA ALA A 118 3.04 1.07 10.34
C ALA A 118 4.28 1.69 11.01
N PHE A 119 5.45 1.22 10.63
CA PHE A 119 6.75 1.80 10.98
C PHE A 119 7.28 2.57 9.77
N MET A 120 7.93 3.69 10.00
CA MET A 120 8.44 4.52 8.91
C MET A 120 9.87 4.98 9.22
N SER A 121 10.74 4.93 8.23
CA SER A 121 12.07 5.54 8.31
C SER A 121 11.94 7.05 8.42
N SER A 122 12.79 7.70 9.22
CA SER A 122 12.84 9.16 9.35
C SER A 122 13.10 9.86 8.01
N ASP A 123 13.78 9.21 7.07
CA ASP A 123 14.07 9.72 5.73
C ASP A 123 12.97 9.42 4.71
N ALA A 124 11.98 8.61 5.09
CA ALA A 124 10.90 8.25 4.19
C ALA A 124 9.86 9.38 4.06
N ARG A 125 9.13 9.35 2.95
CA ARG A 125 8.03 10.28 2.68
C ARG A 125 6.93 9.60 1.90
N LEU A 126 5.70 10.03 2.13
CA LEU A 126 4.50 9.49 1.51
C LEU A 126 3.85 10.52 0.60
N LYS A 127 3.14 10.05 -0.43
CA LYS A 127 2.38 10.93 -1.33
C LYS A 127 1.20 10.21 -1.94
N CYS A 128 0.04 10.86 -1.96
CA CYS A 128 -1.14 10.43 -2.71
C CYS A 128 -1.36 11.37 -3.91
N PRO A 129 -0.82 11.07 -5.11
CA PRO A 129 -0.79 12.02 -6.23
C PRO A 129 -2.08 12.06 -7.06
N PHE A 130 -3.23 11.71 -6.48
CA PHE A 130 -4.48 11.51 -7.22
C PHE A 130 -4.92 12.76 -7.99
N THR A 131 -4.96 13.91 -7.32
CA THR A 131 -5.39 15.16 -7.95
C THR A 131 -4.39 15.68 -8.98
N SER A 132 -3.08 15.50 -8.73
CA SER A 132 -2.05 15.88 -9.72
C SER A 132 -2.02 14.95 -10.94
N LEU A 133 -2.48 13.71 -10.79
CA LEU A 133 -2.67 12.77 -11.90
C LEU A 133 -4.06 12.90 -12.55
N GLY A 134 -4.95 13.76 -12.02
CA GLY A 134 -6.31 13.93 -12.53
C GLY A 134 -7.18 12.70 -12.38
N VAL A 135 -6.98 11.90 -11.30
CA VAL A 135 -7.74 10.69 -11.00
C VAL A 135 -8.37 10.75 -9.60
N ALA A 136 -9.28 9.82 -9.31
CA ALA A 136 -9.87 9.63 -8.00
C ALA A 136 -8.93 8.84 -7.06
N PRO A 137 -9.14 8.89 -5.72
CA PRO A 137 -8.50 8.01 -4.76
C PRO A 137 -8.77 6.53 -5.06
N GLU A 138 -7.93 5.66 -4.50
CA GLU A 138 -8.03 4.21 -4.65
C GLU A 138 -7.80 3.48 -3.31
N ALA A 139 -7.93 2.14 -3.31
CA ALA A 139 -7.64 1.27 -2.16
C ALA A 139 -8.46 1.58 -0.91
N ALA A 140 -9.73 1.95 -1.07
CA ALA A 140 -10.61 2.40 0.01
C ALA A 140 -10.03 3.55 0.86
N SER A 141 -9.01 4.26 0.35
CA SER A 141 -8.36 5.35 1.06
C SER A 141 -9.32 6.50 1.41
N SER A 142 -10.36 6.71 0.61
CA SER A 142 -11.43 7.69 0.90
C SER A 142 -12.23 7.35 2.18
N PHE A 143 -12.21 6.09 2.61
CA PHE A 143 -12.85 5.62 3.84
C PHE A 143 -11.83 5.39 4.97
N LEU A 144 -10.72 4.70 4.67
CA LEU A 144 -9.74 4.27 5.68
C LEU A 144 -8.94 5.44 6.26
N LEU A 145 -8.44 6.36 5.41
CA LEU A 145 -7.62 7.46 5.89
C LEU A 145 -8.39 8.43 6.81
N PRO A 146 -9.63 8.89 6.49
CA PRO A 146 -10.39 9.75 7.43
C PRO A 146 -10.62 9.11 8.80
N ARG A 147 -10.69 7.79 8.88
CA ARG A 147 -10.82 7.06 10.15
C ARG A 147 -9.51 6.98 10.93
N GLN A 148 -8.39 6.88 10.23
CA GLN A 148 -7.06 6.73 10.82
C GLN A 148 -6.49 8.08 11.28
N VAL A 149 -6.54 9.11 10.41
CA VAL A 149 -5.87 10.40 10.63
C VAL A 149 -6.85 11.56 10.85
N GLY A 150 -8.14 11.30 10.87
CA GLY A 150 -9.18 12.33 10.92
C GLY A 150 -9.42 12.98 9.55
N ARG A 151 -10.59 13.63 9.41
CA ARG A 151 -11.07 14.14 8.11
C ARG A 151 -10.15 15.21 7.50
N GLN A 152 -9.60 16.12 8.30
CA GLN A 152 -8.80 17.24 7.78
C GLN A 152 -7.46 16.77 7.24
N ASN A 153 -6.75 15.91 7.98
CA ASN A 153 -5.49 15.33 7.54
C ASN A 153 -5.70 14.43 6.30
N ALA A 154 -6.77 13.62 6.29
CA ALA A 154 -7.10 12.82 5.11
C ALA A 154 -7.42 13.69 3.89
N ALA A 155 -8.14 14.79 4.05
CA ALA A 155 -8.41 15.75 2.97
C ALA A 155 -7.10 16.34 2.42
N TRP A 156 -6.17 16.73 3.30
CA TRP A 156 -4.86 17.21 2.87
C TRP A 156 -4.10 16.13 2.09
N ILE A 157 -3.98 14.92 2.65
CA ILE A 157 -3.27 13.78 2.03
C ILE A 157 -3.85 13.45 0.64
N LEU A 158 -5.18 13.37 0.53
CA LEU A 158 -5.84 12.89 -0.71
C LEU A 158 -6.03 13.98 -1.77
N MET A 159 -6.09 15.26 -1.38
CA MET A 159 -6.41 16.36 -2.31
C MET A 159 -5.20 17.22 -2.69
N SER A 160 -4.20 17.36 -1.82
CA SER A 160 -3.08 18.27 -2.08
C SER A 160 -2.05 17.74 -3.04
N SER A 161 -1.91 16.42 -3.13
CA SER A 161 -0.76 15.76 -3.79
C SER A 161 0.60 16.21 -3.27
N GLU A 162 0.67 16.72 -2.04
CA GLU A 162 1.92 17.10 -1.39
C GLU A 162 2.61 15.89 -0.74
N TRP A 163 3.91 16.04 -0.51
CA TRP A 163 4.66 15.07 0.26
C TRP A 163 4.35 15.18 1.74
N ILE A 164 4.17 14.04 2.38
CA ILE A 164 4.01 13.89 3.82
C ILE A 164 5.32 13.32 4.37
N THR A 165 5.97 14.07 5.22
CA THR A 165 7.21 13.65 5.90
C THR A 165 6.92 12.59 6.97
N ALA A 166 7.94 11.89 7.43
CA ALA A 166 7.80 10.92 8.52
C ALA A 166 7.28 11.57 9.82
N ALA A 167 7.72 12.79 10.12
CA ALA A 167 7.26 13.53 11.29
C ALA A 167 5.77 13.88 11.19
N GLU A 168 5.31 14.39 10.05
CA GLU A 168 3.89 14.68 9.81
C GLU A 168 3.05 13.41 9.84
N ALA A 169 3.53 12.32 9.24
CA ALA A 169 2.83 11.03 9.24
C ALA A 169 2.63 10.49 10.68
N LEU A 170 3.62 10.68 11.55
CA LEU A 170 3.52 10.32 12.97
C LEU A 170 2.55 11.25 13.70
N GLU A 171 2.65 12.56 13.51
CA GLU A 171 1.76 13.54 14.16
C GLU A 171 0.30 13.33 13.76
N MET A 172 0.03 13.03 12.49
CA MET A 172 -1.32 12.73 11.98
C MET A 172 -1.85 11.38 12.47
N GLY A 173 -1.00 10.48 12.98
CA GLY A 173 -1.37 9.10 13.30
C GLY A 173 -1.46 8.17 12.09
N LEU A 174 -0.88 8.55 10.95
CA LEU A 174 -0.80 7.71 9.75
C LEU A 174 0.17 6.55 9.93
N VAL A 175 1.25 6.78 10.69
CA VAL A 175 2.19 5.75 11.12
C VAL A 175 2.26 5.69 12.63
N TRP A 176 2.50 4.48 13.14
CA TRP A 176 2.56 4.26 14.60
C TRP A 176 3.92 4.66 15.20
N LYS A 177 5.01 4.49 14.42
CA LYS A 177 6.35 4.79 14.89
C LYS A 177 7.28 5.22 13.76
N VAL A 178 8.11 6.22 14.02
CA VAL A 178 9.23 6.62 13.18
C VAL A 178 10.53 6.10 13.79
N CYS A 179 11.43 5.60 12.95
CA CYS A 179 12.72 5.04 13.33
C CYS A 179 13.83 5.65 12.47
N GLU A 180 15.05 5.68 12.97
CA GLU A 180 16.21 5.92 12.13
C GLU A 180 16.30 4.86 11.02
N PRO A 181 16.80 5.22 9.81
CA PRO A 181 16.82 4.30 8.67
C PRO A 181 17.48 2.96 8.95
N THR A 182 18.56 2.96 9.72
CA THR A 182 19.31 1.76 10.10
C THR A 182 18.62 0.90 11.17
N GLU A 183 17.64 1.46 11.89
CA GLU A 183 16.93 0.79 12.98
C GLU A 183 15.54 0.29 12.57
N LEU A 184 14.99 0.77 11.46
CA LEU A 184 13.62 0.50 11.03
C LEU A 184 13.28 -1.01 11.06
N LEU A 185 14.05 -1.83 10.37
CA LEU A 185 13.76 -3.26 10.26
C LEU A 185 13.95 -3.99 11.59
N ALA A 186 14.97 -3.62 12.37
CA ALA A 186 15.21 -4.22 13.69
C ALA A 186 14.06 -3.91 14.64
N GLU A 187 13.60 -2.66 14.66
CA GLU A 187 12.50 -2.23 15.52
C GLU A 187 11.16 -2.82 15.07
N THR A 188 10.90 -2.88 13.76
CA THR A 188 9.73 -3.59 13.21
C THR A 188 9.73 -5.06 13.62
N LYS A 189 10.86 -5.74 13.43
CA LYS A 189 11.02 -7.15 13.81
C LYS A 189 10.82 -7.38 15.30
N ARG A 190 11.34 -6.50 16.15
CA ARG A 190 11.14 -6.57 17.60
C ARG A 190 9.65 -6.59 17.96
N HIS A 191 8.84 -5.72 17.35
CA HIS A 191 7.41 -5.65 17.61
C HIS A 191 6.65 -6.83 16.98
N ALA A 192 7.03 -7.23 15.75
CA ALA A 192 6.47 -8.41 15.10
C ALA A 192 6.68 -9.67 15.96
N ASN A 193 7.87 -9.84 16.57
CA ASN A 193 8.17 -10.97 17.46
C ASN A 193 7.33 -10.94 18.75
N VAL A 194 7.01 -9.75 19.29
CA VAL A 194 6.10 -9.63 20.43
C VAL A 194 4.71 -10.16 20.07
N LEU A 195 4.19 -9.80 18.90
CA LEU A 195 2.91 -10.34 18.40
C LEU A 195 3.02 -11.84 18.10
N ALA A 196 4.07 -12.27 17.40
CA ALA A 196 4.28 -13.65 17.00
C ALA A 196 4.42 -14.62 18.20
N SER A 197 4.78 -14.11 19.38
CA SER A 197 4.81 -14.89 20.62
C SER A 197 3.42 -15.25 21.15
N LYS A 198 2.36 -14.64 20.63
CA LYS A 198 0.99 -14.86 21.09
C LYS A 198 0.33 -16.02 20.33
N PRO A 199 -0.75 -16.62 20.88
CA PRO A 199 -1.53 -17.64 20.18
C PRO A 199 -2.17 -17.04 18.90
N ILE A 200 -1.92 -17.67 17.74
CA ILE A 200 -2.47 -17.21 16.44
C ILE A 200 -4.00 -17.07 16.47
N PRO A 201 -4.78 -18.02 17.02
CA PRO A 201 -6.24 -17.87 17.06
C PRO A 201 -6.68 -16.63 17.85
N SER A 202 -5.94 -16.27 18.90
CA SER A 202 -6.25 -15.06 19.68
C SER A 202 -5.93 -13.77 18.91
N LEU A 203 -4.79 -13.72 18.19
CA LEU A 203 -4.46 -12.60 17.32
C LEU A 203 -5.52 -12.40 16.24
N MET A 204 -5.92 -13.49 15.58
CA MET A 204 -6.97 -13.47 14.54
C MET A 204 -8.32 -13.02 15.11
N ALA A 205 -8.70 -13.49 16.29
CA ALA A 205 -9.96 -13.09 16.94
C ALA A 205 -9.96 -11.58 17.26
N VAL A 206 -8.85 -11.06 17.80
CA VAL A 206 -8.71 -9.61 18.08
C VAL A 206 -8.83 -8.82 16.78
N LYS A 207 -8.06 -9.17 15.75
CA LYS A 207 -8.11 -8.47 14.46
C LYS A 207 -9.52 -8.53 13.84
N THR A 208 -10.13 -9.71 13.80
CA THR A 208 -11.48 -9.89 13.24
C THR A 208 -12.50 -9.01 13.96
N THR A 209 -12.48 -8.94 15.30
CA THR A 209 -13.41 -8.09 16.04
C THR A 209 -13.21 -6.61 15.79
N MET A 210 -11.97 -6.18 15.48
CA MET A 210 -11.66 -4.78 15.12
C MET A 210 -12.06 -4.44 13.69
N THR A 211 -11.87 -5.37 12.73
CA THR A 211 -11.93 -5.08 11.29
C THR A 211 -13.19 -5.56 10.59
N ALA A 212 -13.83 -6.66 11.04
CA ALA A 212 -15.02 -7.19 10.40
C ALA A 212 -16.17 -6.17 10.24
N PRO A 213 -16.45 -5.27 11.22
CA PRO A 213 -17.47 -4.24 11.05
C PRO A 213 -17.14 -3.20 9.95
N LEU A 214 -15.89 -3.12 9.50
CA LEU A 214 -15.44 -2.17 8.48
C LEU A 214 -15.58 -2.71 7.07
N ARG A 215 -15.63 -4.04 6.89
CA ARG A 215 -15.60 -4.67 5.57
C ARG A 215 -16.68 -4.14 4.61
N PRO A 216 -17.97 -4.03 4.98
CA PRO A 216 -18.97 -3.51 4.05
C PRO A 216 -18.71 -2.06 3.61
N GLN A 217 -18.12 -1.25 4.49
CA GLN A 217 -17.78 0.14 4.16
C GLN A 217 -16.54 0.24 3.29
N ILE A 218 -15.56 -0.66 3.46
CA ILE A 218 -14.38 -0.79 2.60
C ILE A 218 -14.84 -1.17 1.18
N ASP A 219 -15.67 -2.20 1.05
CA ASP A 219 -16.19 -2.66 -0.25
C ASP A 219 -16.96 -1.52 -0.96
N ALA A 220 -17.87 -0.84 -0.25
CA ALA A 220 -18.59 0.30 -0.79
C ALA A 220 -17.69 1.50 -1.12
N ALA A 221 -16.56 1.69 -0.45
CA ALA A 221 -15.59 2.71 -0.79
C ALA A 221 -14.85 2.37 -2.09
N ILE A 222 -14.40 1.12 -2.23
CA ILE A 222 -13.74 0.62 -3.45
C ILE A 222 -14.68 0.79 -4.65
N GLU A 223 -15.96 0.44 -4.52
CA GLU A 223 -16.94 0.63 -5.60
C GLU A 223 -17.07 2.10 -6.02
N ARG A 224 -17.21 3.03 -5.06
CA ARG A 224 -17.31 4.48 -5.35
C ARG A 224 -16.03 5.03 -5.96
N GLU A 225 -14.88 4.66 -5.42
CA GLU A 225 -13.57 5.08 -5.93
C GLU A 225 -13.37 4.57 -7.37
N THR A 226 -13.71 3.30 -7.63
CA THR A 226 -13.62 2.70 -8.97
C THR A 226 -14.52 3.41 -9.98
N ALA A 227 -15.75 3.75 -9.59
CA ALA A 227 -16.67 4.49 -10.45
C ALA A 227 -16.11 5.88 -10.79
N CYS A 228 -15.66 6.64 -9.78
CA CYS A 228 -15.06 7.96 -9.99
C CYS A 228 -13.74 7.87 -10.80
N PHE A 229 -12.93 6.85 -10.55
CA PHE A 229 -11.69 6.64 -11.30
C PHE A 229 -11.97 6.35 -12.78
N ALA A 230 -12.98 5.52 -13.07
CA ALA A 230 -13.38 5.19 -14.45
C ALA A 230 -13.87 6.42 -15.24
N GLU A 231 -14.48 7.40 -14.58
CA GLU A 231 -14.89 8.67 -15.23
C GLU A 231 -13.71 9.60 -15.54
N LEU A 232 -12.64 9.52 -14.74
CA LEU A 232 -11.52 10.46 -14.81
C LEU A 232 -10.34 9.92 -15.62
N ILE A 233 -10.13 8.59 -15.63
CA ILE A 233 -9.02 7.96 -16.35
C ILE A 233 -9.15 8.21 -17.85
N GLY A 234 -8.08 8.66 -18.47
CA GLY A 234 -8.07 9.03 -19.90
C GLY A 234 -8.76 10.37 -20.24
N ALA A 235 -9.40 11.05 -19.28
CA ALA A 235 -9.89 12.40 -19.47
C ALA A 235 -8.73 13.40 -19.70
N ALA A 236 -9.02 14.58 -20.24
CA ALA A 236 -7.99 15.55 -20.66
C ALA A 236 -6.95 15.87 -19.59
N ALA A 237 -7.36 16.05 -18.34
CA ALA A 237 -6.45 16.33 -17.23
C ALA A 237 -5.52 15.15 -16.92
N ASN A 238 -6.06 13.91 -16.89
CA ASN A 238 -5.28 12.71 -16.69
C ASN A 238 -4.31 12.45 -17.85
N ALA A 239 -4.77 12.57 -19.07
CA ALA A 239 -3.92 12.39 -20.27
C ALA A 239 -2.75 13.40 -20.30
N ALA A 240 -2.99 14.67 -19.95
CA ALA A 240 -1.95 15.69 -19.83
C ALA A 240 -0.92 15.34 -18.74
N ALA A 241 -1.38 14.93 -17.56
CA ALA A 241 -0.50 14.56 -16.45
C ALA A 241 0.39 13.33 -16.75
N LEU A 242 -0.18 12.30 -17.39
CA LEU A 242 0.56 11.13 -17.83
C LEU A 242 1.60 11.46 -18.91
N SER A 243 1.25 12.33 -19.88
CA SER A 243 2.18 12.80 -20.92
C SER A 243 3.36 13.57 -20.32
N GLU A 244 3.12 14.43 -19.34
CA GLU A 244 4.17 15.16 -18.63
C GLU A 244 5.09 14.22 -17.85
N PHE A 245 4.54 13.20 -17.21
CA PHE A 245 5.34 12.20 -16.48
C PHE A 245 6.27 11.43 -17.41
N THR A 246 5.77 10.95 -18.57
CA THR A 246 6.58 10.19 -19.53
C THR A 246 7.67 11.04 -20.19
N SER A 247 7.41 12.33 -20.44
CA SER A 247 8.41 13.24 -21.02
C SER A 247 9.57 13.56 -20.06
N ARG A 248 9.32 13.63 -18.75
CA ARG A 248 10.37 13.83 -17.73
C ARG A 248 11.28 12.61 -17.59
N GLY A 249 10.74 11.39 -17.67
CA GLY A 249 11.52 10.16 -17.61
C GLY A 249 12.51 9.99 -18.76
N GLN A 250 12.20 10.54 -19.94
CA GLN A 250 13.08 10.50 -21.12
C GLN A 250 14.17 11.56 -21.13
N SER A 251 14.08 12.59 -20.29
CA SER A 251 15.09 13.66 -20.21
C SER A 251 16.16 13.42 -19.12
N GLU A 252 16.02 12.34 -18.31
CA GLU A 252 16.97 11.96 -17.27
C GLU A 252 17.83 10.72 -17.64
N GLU A 253 17.63 10.13 -18.84
CA GLU A 253 18.51 9.14 -19.48
C GLU A 253 19.53 9.83 -20.42
#